data_2417fcae7e675531e005b95f3d5641b2
#
_entry.id   2417fcae7e675531e005b95f3d5641b2
#
_cell.length_a   1.000
_cell.length_b   1.000
_cell.length_c   1.000
_cell.angle_alpha   90.00
_cell.angle_beta   90.00
_cell.angle_gamma   90.00
#
_symmetry.space_group_name_H-M   'P 1'
#
loop_
_entity.id
_entity.type
_entity.pdbx_description
1 polymer ?
#
loop_
_entity_poly.entity_id
_entity_poly.type
_entity_poly.pdbx_seq_one_letter_code
_entity_poly.pdbx_strand_id
1 'polypeptide(L)'
;SGQWNHEISLENKNVVIIGTGASTIQIAPAIAGSVKKLHIIQRTPPWIFPRKDRAIASWQKKLFRTFPFIQTIYRGLIFANNEVRGLGLTRRPKLLGIAKRLALKHIQKSIPDPELRAQVTPDYTIGCKRALLSDDYYPTLSRDNVSLQLHGIDRILPDGLMLDNGQQIDTDVIVYGTGFHGNKPLVGLEVFGKNGRSLQEEWNTENGAEGFY
;
A
#
# COMPACT_ATOMS: atom_id res chain seq x y z
N SER A 1 -3.92 -9.62 6.42
CA SER A 1 -3.23 -8.59 7.22
C SER A 1 -4.09 -7.97 8.32
N GLY A 2 -5.42 -7.91 8.17
CA GLY A 2 -6.32 -7.42 9.23
C GLY A 2 -6.41 -8.36 10.46
N GLN A 3 -6.12 -9.64 10.24
CA GLN A 3 -6.05 -10.67 11.28
C GLN A 3 -4.65 -11.29 11.25
N TRP A 4 -3.64 -10.49 11.60
CA TRP A 4 -2.26 -10.97 11.61
C TRP A 4 -2.04 -11.91 12.80
N ASN A 5 -1.62 -13.15 12.52
CA ASN A 5 -1.27 -14.10 13.56
C ASN A 5 0.23 -13.96 13.91
N HIS A 6 0.51 -13.45 15.11
CA HIS A 6 1.88 -13.25 15.61
C HIS A 6 2.55 -14.55 16.10
N GLU A 7 1.82 -15.64 16.23
CA GLU A 7 2.36 -16.95 16.64
C GLU A 7 3.07 -17.66 15.48
N ILE A 8 2.77 -17.27 14.23
CA ILE A 8 3.40 -17.84 13.05
C ILE A 8 4.74 -17.15 12.81
N SER A 9 5.84 -17.86 13.04
CA SER A 9 7.15 -17.39 12.64
C SER A 9 7.29 -17.43 11.11
N LEU A 10 7.79 -16.33 10.54
CA LEU A 10 8.14 -16.24 9.11
C LEU A 10 9.62 -16.51 8.84
N GLU A 11 10.41 -16.71 9.88
CA GLU A 11 11.86 -16.89 9.79
C GLU A 11 12.21 -18.12 8.97
N ASN A 12 13.11 -17.95 7.99
CA ASN A 12 13.57 -18.97 7.06
C ASN A 12 12.46 -19.67 6.23
N LYS A 13 11.28 -19.06 6.10
CA LYS A 13 10.16 -19.59 5.32
C LYS A 13 10.06 -18.99 3.92
N ASN A 14 9.48 -19.75 3.01
CA ASN A 14 9.01 -19.25 1.72
C ASN A 14 7.66 -18.56 1.93
N VAL A 15 7.60 -17.26 1.68
CA VAL A 15 6.40 -16.46 1.91
C VAL A 15 5.89 -15.87 0.61
N VAL A 16 4.60 -15.96 0.38
CA VAL A 16 3.92 -15.26 -0.72
C VAL A 16 3.03 -14.15 -0.16
N ILE A 17 3.14 -12.96 -0.72
CA ILE A 17 2.19 -11.86 -0.48
C ILE A 17 1.34 -11.67 -1.73
N ILE A 18 0.03 -11.73 -1.58
CA ILE A 18 -0.92 -11.52 -2.69
C ILE A 18 -1.37 -10.06 -2.70
N GLY A 19 -1.06 -9.34 -3.77
CA GLY A 19 -1.39 -7.93 -3.97
C GLY A 19 -0.26 -6.97 -3.62
N THR A 20 -0.36 -5.72 -4.12
CA THR A 20 0.65 -4.65 -3.99
C THR A 20 0.08 -3.37 -3.40
N GLY A 21 -0.94 -3.50 -2.54
CA GLY A 21 -1.58 -2.36 -1.87
C GLY A 21 -0.78 -1.78 -0.70
N ALA A 22 -1.39 -0.86 0.02
CA ALA A 22 -0.77 -0.13 1.13
C ALA A 22 -0.22 -1.03 2.25
N SER A 23 -0.86 -2.18 2.51
CA SER A 23 -0.36 -3.16 3.47
C SER A 23 0.91 -3.84 2.96
N THR A 24 0.91 -4.29 1.71
CA THR A 24 2.05 -5.01 1.12
C THR A 24 3.31 -4.17 1.07
N ILE A 25 3.22 -2.88 0.67
CA ILE A 25 4.40 -2.01 0.60
C ILE A 25 5.05 -1.73 1.96
N GLN A 26 4.37 -2.05 3.05
CA GLN A 26 4.88 -1.96 4.43
C GLN A 26 5.32 -3.33 4.96
N ILE A 27 4.57 -4.39 4.68
CA ILE A 27 4.87 -5.75 5.14
C ILE A 27 6.13 -6.28 4.43
N ALA A 28 6.21 -6.16 3.10
CA ALA A 28 7.31 -6.73 2.33
C ALA A 28 8.70 -6.25 2.80
N PRO A 29 8.96 -4.94 2.98
CA PRO A 29 10.24 -4.48 3.54
C PRO A 29 10.53 -5.00 4.96
N ALA A 30 9.47 -5.10 5.78
CA ALA A 30 9.61 -5.50 7.18
C ALA A 30 10.04 -6.98 7.32
N ILE A 31 9.57 -7.86 6.42
CA ILE A 31 9.82 -9.30 6.53
C ILE A 31 10.93 -9.80 5.59
N ALA A 32 11.27 -9.06 4.54
CA ALA A 32 12.22 -9.52 3.52
C ALA A 32 13.59 -9.92 4.07
N GLY A 33 13.99 -9.38 5.22
CA GLY A 33 15.26 -9.71 5.86
C GLY A 33 15.25 -11.02 6.65
N SER A 34 14.10 -11.53 7.04
CA SER A 34 13.97 -12.72 7.89
C SER A 34 13.49 -13.96 7.15
N VAL A 35 12.82 -13.79 6.00
CA VAL A 35 12.28 -14.90 5.22
C VAL A 35 13.36 -15.52 4.31
N LYS A 36 13.21 -16.81 4.00
CA LYS A 36 14.08 -17.51 3.05
C LYS A 36 13.84 -16.97 1.63
N LYS A 37 12.58 -16.89 1.21
CA LYS A 37 12.19 -16.35 -0.07
C LYS A 37 10.86 -15.61 0.06
N LEU A 38 10.75 -14.47 -0.62
CA LEU A 38 9.54 -13.66 -0.66
C LEU A 38 9.05 -13.52 -2.09
N HIS A 39 7.86 -14.01 -2.37
CA HIS A 39 7.18 -13.80 -3.64
C HIS A 39 6.06 -12.77 -3.46
N ILE A 40 5.99 -11.80 -4.35
CA ILE A 40 4.95 -10.78 -4.34
C ILE A 40 4.14 -10.92 -5.62
N ILE A 41 2.87 -11.26 -5.50
CA ILE A 41 1.96 -11.41 -6.64
C ILE A 41 1.39 -10.04 -6.99
N GLN A 42 1.73 -9.53 -8.18
CA GLN A 42 1.32 -8.23 -8.66
C GLN A 42 0.39 -8.33 -9.85
N ARG A 43 -0.87 -7.94 -9.68
CA ARG A 43 -1.80 -7.78 -10.80
C ARG A 43 -1.65 -6.42 -11.48
N THR A 44 -1.48 -5.37 -10.72
CA THR A 44 -1.33 -3.98 -11.21
C THR A 44 -0.34 -3.26 -10.30
N PRO A 45 0.73 -2.65 -10.84
CA PRO A 45 1.66 -1.88 -10.04
C PRO A 45 1.00 -0.61 -9.48
N PRO A 46 1.25 -0.22 -8.22
CA PRO A 46 0.76 1.03 -7.66
C PRO A 46 1.71 2.19 -7.94
N TRP A 47 1.19 3.42 -8.03
CA TRP A 47 2.02 4.62 -7.96
C TRP A 47 2.54 4.80 -6.54
N ILE A 48 3.87 4.72 -6.36
CA ILE A 48 4.54 4.92 -5.07
C ILE A 48 5.44 6.14 -5.14
N PHE A 49 5.27 7.03 -4.18
CA PHE A 49 6.07 8.24 -4.00
C PHE A 49 7.04 8.06 -2.84
N PRO A 50 8.17 8.79 -2.84
CA PRO A 50 9.07 8.78 -1.69
C PRO A 50 8.35 9.37 -0.46
N ARG A 51 8.43 8.63 0.65
CA ARG A 51 7.86 9.05 1.93
C ARG A 51 8.67 10.16 2.57
N LYS A 52 10.00 10.12 2.37
CA LYS A 52 10.97 11.06 2.96
C LYS A 52 10.86 11.11 4.48
N ASP A 53 10.64 9.96 5.09
CA ASP A 53 10.57 9.86 6.54
C ASP A 53 11.94 10.06 7.17
N ARG A 54 11.98 10.81 8.25
CA ARG A 54 13.22 11.06 9.00
C ARG A 54 12.92 11.26 10.47
N ALA A 55 13.83 10.82 11.30
CA ALA A 55 13.78 11.12 12.72
C ALA A 55 13.89 12.62 12.96
N ILE A 56 13.08 13.16 13.86
CA ILE A 56 13.17 14.55 14.31
C ILE A 56 14.45 14.68 15.15
N ALA A 57 15.37 15.55 14.71
CA ALA A 57 16.64 15.75 15.38
C ALA A 57 16.44 16.30 16.81
N SER A 58 17.36 15.99 17.72
CA SER A 58 17.28 16.39 19.13
C SER A 58 17.19 17.92 19.31
N TRP A 59 17.90 18.68 18.48
CA TRP A 59 17.82 20.14 18.49
C TRP A 59 16.44 20.66 18.07
N GLN A 60 15.78 20.00 17.09
CA GLN A 60 14.42 20.35 16.67
C GLN A 60 13.40 20.04 17.79
N LYS A 61 13.55 18.92 18.49
CA LYS A 61 12.72 18.57 19.64
C LYS A 61 12.87 19.62 20.75
N LYS A 62 14.12 20.05 21.04
CA LYS A 62 14.39 21.12 22.02
C LYS A 62 13.76 22.44 21.59
N LEU A 63 13.91 22.81 20.30
CA LEU A 63 13.33 24.03 19.73
C LEU A 63 11.81 24.07 19.87
N PHE A 64 11.14 22.99 19.49
CA PHE A 64 9.67 22.88 19.59
C PHE A 64 9.18 22.90 21.03
N ARG A 65 9.96 22.32 21.96
CA ARG A 65 9.64 22.35 23.40
C ARG A 65 9.79 23.75 23.99
N THR A 66 10.82 24.50 23.58
CA THR A 66 11.09 25.86 24.08
C THR A 66 10.16 26.90 23.44
N PHE A 67 9.85 26.71 22.14
CA PHE A 67 9.03 27.65 21.38
C PHE A 67 7.91 26.90 20.63
N PRO A 68 6.79 26.57 21.29
CA PRO A 68 5.71 25.77 20.71
C PRO A 68 5.10 26.37 19.43
N PHE A 69 5.12 27.71 19.29
CA PHE A 69 4.61 28.36 18.09
C PHE A 69 5.36 27.98 16.81
N ILE A 70 6.66 27.65 16.91
CA ILE A 70 7.47 27.16 15.78
C ILE A 70 6.93 25.81 15.28
N GLN A 71 6.50 24.94 16.19
CA GLN A 71 5.85 23.69 15.82
C GLN A 71 4.53 23.92 15.07
N THR A 72 3.75 24.92 15.49
CA THR A 72 2.51 25.31 14.82
C THR A 72 2.78 25.82 13.41
N ILE A 73 3.78 26.67 13.22
CA ILE A 73 4.22 27.15 11.90
C ILE A 73 4.66 25.96 11.03
N TYR A 74 5.49 25.07 11.57
CA TYR A 74 5.96 23.89 10.85
C TYR A 74 4.80 22.97 10.39
N ARG A 75 3.81 22.76 11.25
CA ARG A 75 2.58 22.04 10.89
C ARG A 75 1.80 22.74 9.79
N GLY A 76 1.69 24.07 9.88
CA GLY A 76 1.03 24.89 8.85
C GLY A 76 1.72 24.77 7.49
N LEU A 77 3.05 24.73 7.45
CA LEU A 77 3.81 24.51 6.20
C LEU A 77 3.57 23.13 5.61
N ILE A 78 3.53 22.08 6.46
CA ILE A 78 3.19 20.71 6.01
C ILE A 78 1.77 20.68 5.46
N PHE A 79 0.82 21.29 6.14
CA PHE A 79 -0.57 21.38 5.69
C PHE A 79 -0.68 22.08 4.33
N ALA A 80 -0.10 23.28 4.20
CA ALA A 80 -0.11 24.05 2.96
C ALA A 80 0.51 23.27 1.78
N ASN A 81 1.62 22.56 2.02
CA ASN A 81 2.25 21.72 0.99
C ASN A 81 1.32 20.55 0.54
N ASN A 82 0.57 19.95 1.47
CA ASN A 82 -0.37 18.90 1.14
C ASN A 82 -1.62 19.44 0.41
N GLU A 83 -2.12 20.60 0.80
CA GLU A 83 -3.22 21.28 0.10
C GLU A 83 -2.85 21.62 -1.35
N VAL A 84 -1.65 22.15 -1.60
CA VAL A 84 -1.17 22.41 -2.97
C VAL A 84 -1.12 21.14 -3.80
N ARG A 85 -0.72 20.01 -3.20
CA ARG A 85 -0.74 18.70 -3.88
C ARG A 85 -2.18 18.23 -4.16
N GLY A 86 -3.08 18.39 -3.19
CA GLY A 86 -4.51 18.06 -3.34
C GLY A 86 -5.18 18.87 -4.45
N LEU A 87 -4.95 20.17 -4.50
CA LEU A 87 -5.43 21.04 -5.58
C LEU A 87 -4.92 20.62 -6.96
N GLY A 88 -3.67 20.12 -7.03
CA GLY A 88 -3.10 19.58 -8.26
C GLY A 88 -3.86 18.36 -8.77
N LEU A 89 -4.24 17.46 -7.87
CA LEU A 89 -4.97 16.24 -8.21
C LEU A 89 -6.41 16.51 -8.68
N THR A 90 -7.05 17.57 -8.13
CA THR A 90 -8.48 17.81 -8.36
C THR A 90 -8.79 18.84 -9.45
N ARG A 91 -7.96 19.87 -9.61
CA ARG A 91 -8.29 21.02 -10.47
C ARG A 91 -7.29 21.34 -11.57
N ARG A 92 -6.08 20.77 -11.58
CA ARG A 92 -5.02 21.12 -12.55
C ARG A 92 -4.28 19.91 -13.12
N PRO A 93 -4.76 19.31 -14.22
CA PRO A 93 -4.15 18.13 -14.86
C PRO A 93 -2.65 18.28 -15.18
N LYS A 94 -2.17 19.51 -15.45
CA LYS A 94 -0.75 19.77 -15.70
C LYS A 94 0.15 19.41 -14.49
N LEU A 95 -0.36 19.50 -13.26
CA LEU A 95 0.37 19.12 -12.05
C LEU A 95 0.51 17.60 -11.91
N LEU A 96 -0.39 16.82 -12.50
CA LEU A 96 -0.25 15.36 -12.59
C LEU A 96 1.01 14.94 -13.36
N GLY A 97 1.41 15.69 -14.37
CA GLY A 97 2.66 15.46 -15.10
C GLY A 97 3.90 15.60 -14.21
N ILE A 98 3.89 16.57 -13.29
CA ILE A 98 4.98 16.74 -12.29
C ILE A 98 4.98 15.56 -11.32
N ALA A 99 3.81 15.17 -10.80
CA ALA A 99 3.68 14.02 -9.91
C ALA A 99 4.17 12.74 -10.61
N LYS A 100 3.80 12.50 -11.87
CA LYS A 100 4.27 11.36 -12.66
C LYS A 100 5.81 11.35 -12.79
N ARG A 101 6.42 12.51 -13.10
CA ARG A 101 7.88 12.62 -13.19
C ARG A 101 8.57 12.31 -11.85
N LEU A 102 8.00 12.76 -10.73
CA LEU A 102 8.54 12.47 -9.39
C LEU A 102 8.46 10.98 -9.06
N ALA A 103 7.34 10.32 -9.36
CA ALA A 103 7.18 8.88 -9.15
C ALA A 103 8.13 8.07 -10.04
N LEU A 104 8.24 8.40 -11.33
CA LEU A 104 9.18 7.75 -12.25
C LEU A 104 10.63 7.94 -11.82
N LYS A 105 11.00 9.15 -11.36
CA LYS A 105 12.35 9.40 -10.82
C LYS A 105 12.62 8.57 -9.57
N HIS A 106 11.60 8.35 -8.73
CA HIS A 106 11.73 7.48 -7.55
C HIS A 106 12.00 6.03 -7.96
N ILE A 107 11.25 5.49 -8.94
CA ILE A 107 11.49 4.15 -9.51
C ILE A 107 12.92 4.05 -10.05
N GLN A 108 13.34 4.98 -10.93
CA GLN A 108 14.66 4.99 -11.55
C GLN A 108 15.81 5.03 -10.53
N LYS A 109 15.64 5.78 -9.44
CA LYS A 109 16.64 5.90 -8.40
C LYS A 109 16.74 4.64 -7.53
N SER A 110 15.60 3.97 -7.31
CA SER A 110 15.50 2.88 -6.33
C SER A 110 15.71 1.50 -6.93
N ILE A 111 15.52 1.33 -8.25
CA ILE A 111 15.64 0.04 -8.94
C ILE A 111 16.69 0.17 -10.04
N PRO A 112 17.84 -0.50 -9.93
CA PRO A 112 18.89 -0.50 -10.98
C PRO A 112 18.48 -1.24 -12.24
N ASP A 113 17.72 -2.34 -12.09
CA ASP A 113 17.33 -3.23 -13.19
C ASP A 113 16.23 -2.59 -14.08
N PRO A 114 16.47 -2.44 -15.40
CA PRO A 114 15.49 -1.87 -16.33
C PRO A 114 14.23 -2.71 -16.50
N GLU A 115 14.35 -4.05 -16.44
CA GLU A 115 13.22 -4.95 -16.60
C GLU A 115 12.26 -4.83 -15.40
N LEU A 116 12.80 -4.91 -14.19
CA LEU A 116 12.01 -4.72 -12.97
C LEU A 116 11.37 -3.31 -12.93
N ARG A 117 12.08 -2.27 -13.42
CA ARG A 117 11.48 -0.92 -13.54
C ARG A 117 10.26 -0.91 -14.44
N ALA A 118 10.31 -1.61 -15.58
CA ALA A 118 9.17 -1.71 -16.49
C ALA A 118 7.98 -2.41 -15.81
N GLN A 119 8.24 -3.49 -15.08
CA GLN A 119 7.23 -4.28 -14.37
C GLN A 119 6.52 -3.50 -13.25
N VAL A 120 7.21 -2.59 -12.56
CA VAL A 120 6.63 -1.80 -11.46
C VAL A 120 6.12 -0.43 -11.88
N THR A 121 6.25 -0.07 -13.15
CA THR A 121 5.77 1.22 -13.67
C THR A 121 4.28 1.10 -14.03
N PRO A 122 3.38 1.86 -13.38
CA PRO A 122 1.96 1.83 -13.70
C PRO A 122 1.66 2.44 -15.09
N ASP A 123 0.72 1.85 -15.81
CA ASP A 123 0.20 2.30 -17.10
C ASP A 123 -1.00 3.25 -17.00
N TYR A 124 -1.62 3.34 -15.82
CA TYR A 124 -2.80 4.18 -15.60
C TYR A 124 -2.44 5.56 -15.03
N THR A 125 -3.38 6.50 -15.18
CA THR A 125 -3.21 7.90 -14.70
C THR A 125 -3.14 7.97 -13.18
N ILE A 126 -2.22 8.78 -12.65
CA ILE A 126 -2.14 9.07 -11.20
C ILE A 126 -3.47 9.67 -10.73
N GLY A 127 -3.97 9.16 -9.61
CA GLY A 127 -5.27 9.58 -9.04
C GLY A 127 -6.42 8.62 -9.34
N CYS A 128 -6.32 7.76 -10.40
CA CYS A 128 -7.32 6.72 -10.64
C CYS A 128 -7.30 5.61 -9.58
N LYS A 129 -6.17 5.43 -8.91
CA LYS A 129 -6.02 4.57 -7.73
C LYS A 129 -5.25 5.35 -6.67
N ARG A 130 -5.40 4.94 -5.41
CA ARG A 130 -4.71 5.56 -4.28
C ARG A 130 -3.20 5.54 -4.50
N ALA A 131 -2.56 6.71 -4.48
CA ALA A 131 -1.11 6.83 -4.48
C ALA A 131 -0.55 6.44 -3.10
N LEU A 132 0.55 5.69 -3.10
CA LEU A 132 1.18 5.15 -1.90
C LEU A 132 2.49 5.88 -1.61
N LEU A 133 2.98 5.76 -0.37
CA LEU A 133 4.24 6.38 0.08
C LEU A 133 5.15 5.31 0.69
N SER A 134 6.34 5.12 0.11
CA SER A 134 7.37 4.22 0.68
C SER A 134 8.75 4.60 0.15
N ASP A 135 9.75 4.53 1.01
CA ASP A 135 11.16 4.64 0.61
C ASP A 135 11.82 3.26 0.47
N ASP A 136 11.25 2.23 1.09
CA ASP A 136 11.86 0.91 1.28
C ASP A 136 11.34 -0.16 0.33
N TYR A 137 10.14 0.01 -0.23
CA TYR A 137 9.49 -1.04 -1.05
C TYR A 137 10.27 -1.36 -2.33
N TYR A 138 10.65 -0.35 -3.11
CA TYR A 138 11.39 -0.58 -4.35
C TYR A 138 12.79 -1.18 -4.13
N PRO A 139 13.60 -0.72 -3.14
CA PRO A 139 14.83 -1.40 -2.78
C PRO A 139 14.61 -2.86 -2.33
N THR A 140 13.47 -3.15 -1.68
CA THR A 140 13.14 -4.53 -1.28
C THR A 140 12.93 -5.43 -2.48
N LEU A 141 12.29 -4.96 -3.55
CA LEU A 141 12.10 -5.74 -4.78
C LEU A 141 13.41 -6.10 -5.48
N SER A 142 14.49 -5.37 -5.24
CA SER A 142 15.83 -5.60 -5.82
C SER A 142 16.68 -6.57 -4.99
N ARG A 143 16.13 -7.19 -3.93
CA ARG A 143 16.87 -8.17 -3.11
C ARG A 143 16.85 -9.53 -3.79
N ASP A 144 17.96 -10.31 -3.64
CA ASP A 144 18.12 -11.64 -4.26
C ASP A 144 17.07 -12.67 -3.79
N ASN A 145 16.55 -12.51 -2.57
CA ASN A 145 15.54 -13.37 -2.00
C ASN A 145 14.10 -12.90 -2.26
N VAL A 146 13.90 -11.83 -3.03
CA VAL A 146 12.56 -11.29 -3.37
C VAL A 146 12.29 -11.46 -4.85
N SER A 147 11.11 -11.92 -5.19
CA SER A 147 10.67 -12.14 -6.57
C SER A 147 9.29 -11.55 -6.81
N LEU A 148 9.18 -10.70 -7.82
CA LEU A 148 7.90 -10.15 -8.27
C LEU A 148 7.27 -11.11 -9.29
N GLN A 149 6.02 -11.49 -9.08
CA GLN A 149 5.24 -12.36 -9.95
C GLN A 149 4.12 -11.56 -10.60
N LEU A 150 4.09 -11.54 -11.93
CA LEU A 150 3.10 -10.77 -12.71
C LEU A 150 1.88 -11.60 -13.09
N HIS A 151 1.95 -12.90 -12.85
CA HIS A 151 0.89 -13.86 -13.15
C HIS A 151 -0.09 -13.99 -12.00
N GLY A 152 -1.35 -14.24 -12.32
CA GLY A 152 -2.41 -14.53 -11.36
C GLY A 152 -2.24 -15.90 -10.72
N ILE A 153 -2.96 -16.13 -9.62
CA ILE A 153 -3.01 -17.42 -8.96
C ILE A 153 -4.15 -18.24 -9.60
N ASP A 154 -3.83 -19.41 -10.14
CA ASP A 154 -4.80 -20.37 -10.61
C ASP A 154 -5.42 -21.12 -9.41
N ARG A 155 -4.57 -21.73 -8.57
CA ARG A 155 -5.01 -22.49 -7.39
C ARG A 155 -3.95 -22.56 -6.30
N ILE A 156 -4.41 -22.85 -5.09
CA ILE A 156 -3.58 -23.13 -3.93
C ILE A 156 -3.38 -24.65 -3.85
N LEU A 157 -2.14 -25.06 -3.64
CA LEU A 157 -1.72 -26.45 -3.48
C LEU A 157 -1.35 -26.71 -2.01
N PRO A 158 -1.26 -27.97 -1.56
CA PRO A 158 -0.86 -28.29 -0.19
C PRO A 158 0.52 -27.75 0.19
N ASP A 159 1.43 -27.64 -0.77
CA ASP A 159 2.85 -27.22 -0.63
C ASP A 159 3.18 -25.89 -1.31
N GLY A 160 2.18 -25.20 -1.88
CA GLY A 160 2.46 -23.93 -2.55
C GLY A 160 1.31 -23.32 -3.35
N LEU A 161 1.66 -22.66 -4.46
CA LEU A 161 0.74 -22.00 -5.38
C LEU A 161 1.02 -22.41 -6.81
N MET A 162 -0.04 -22.59 -7.60
CA MET A 162 0.04 -22.66 -9.06
C MET A 162 -0.38 -21.32 -9.65
N LEU A 163 0.48 -20.75 -10.49
CA LEU A 163 0.16 -19.55 -11.24
C LEU A 163 -0.57 -19.89 -12.54
N ASP A 164 -1.25 -18.90 -13.13
CA ASP A 164 -2.01 -19.06 -14.38
C ASP A 164 -1.15 -19.38 -15.62
N ASN A 165 0.17 -19.17 -15.52
CA ASN A 165 1.13 -19.61 -16.54
C ASN A 165 1.66 -21.05 -16.35
N GLY A 166 1.14 -21.80 -15.37
CA GLY A 166 1.59 -23.14 -15.03
C GLY A 166 2.83 -23.23 -14.13
N GLN A 167 3.39 -22.11 -13.71
CA GLN A 167 4.52 -22.09 -12.76
C GLN A 167 4.04 -22.43 -11.36
N GLN A 168 4.71 -23.37 -10.69
CA GLN A 168 4.50 -23.65 -9.27
C GLN A 168 5.49 -22.85 -8.41
N ILE A 169 5.00 -22.32 -7.28
CA ILE A 169 5.78 -21.61 -6.27
C ILE A 169 5.61 -22.32 -4.94
N ASP A 170 6.69 -22.88 -4.42
CA ASP A 170 6.71 -23.47 -3.09
C ASP A 170 6.47 -22.39 -2.03
N THR A 171 5.57 -22.65 -1.10
CA THR A 171 5.10 -21.64 -0.15
C THR A 171 4.72 -22.25 1.18
N ASP A 172 5.32 -21.75 2.25
CA ASP A 172 4.97 -22.12 3.63
C ASP A 172 3.88 -21.24 4.21
N VAL A 173 3.84 -19.95 3.78
CA VAL A 173 2.91 -18.96 4.32
C VAL A 173 2.40 -18.04 3.22
N ILE A 174 1.08 -17.83 3.20
CA ILE A 174 0.40 -16.90 2.31
C ILE A 174 -0.09 -15.70 3.12
N VAL A 175 0.29 -14.49 2.70
CA VAL A 175 -0.17 -13.22 3.27
C VAL A 175 -1.14 -12.55 2.31
N TYR A 176 -2.39 -12.40 2.70
CA TYR A 176 -3.40 -11.72 1.89
C TYR A 176 -3.30 -10.20 2.05
N GLY A 177 -2.73 -9.55 1.04
CA GLY A 177 -2.68 -8.09 0.86
C GLY A 177 -3.74 -7.57 -0.12
N THR A 178 -4.87 -8.29 -0.25
CA THR A 178 -5.89 -8.11 -1.31
C THR A 178 -6.86 -6.95 -1.05
N GLY A 179 -6.76 -6.29 0.11
CA GLY A 179 -7.62 -5.18 0.50
C GLY A 179 -8.82 -5.58 1.35
N PHE A 180 -9.68 -4.61 1.62
CA PHE A 180 -10.88 -4.74 2.43
C PHE A 180 -12.11 -4.34 1.62
N HIS A 181 -13.27 -4.81 2.01
CA HIS A 181 -14.54 -4.37 1.44
C HIS A 181 -14.88 -2.95 1.95
N GLY A 182 -14.33 -1.92 1.28
CA GLY A 182 -14.49 -0.53 1.68
C GLY A 182 -15.94 -0.02 1.65
N ASN A 183 -16.79 -0.67 0.85
CA ASN A 183 -18.20 -0.31 0.69
C ASN A 183 -19.11 -1.04 1.71
N LYS A 184 -18.57 -1.80 2.65
CA LYS A 184 -19.33 -2.46 3.71
C LYS A 184 -18.83 -2.00 5.08
N PRO A 185 -19.12 -0.76 5.50
CA PRO A 185 -18.56 -0.19 6.73
C PRO A 185 -19.01 -0.91 8.00
N LEU A 186 -20.12 -1.64 7.95
CA LEU A 186 -20.71 -2.34 9.09
C LEU A 186 -20.52 -3.85 9.08
N VAL A 187 -19.43 -4.37 8.46
CA VAL A 187 -19.15 -5.82 8.50
C VAL A 187 -19.01 -6.30 9.94
N GLY A 188 -19.92 -7.18 10.36
CA GLY A 188 -19.94 -7.74 11.71
C GLY A 188 -20.62 -6.87 12.78
N LEU A 189 -21.20 -5.73 12.40
CA LEU A 189 -22.00 -4.89 13.30
C LEU A 189 -23.42 -4.80 12.78
N GLU A 190 -24.38 -5.32 13.54
CA GLU A 190 -25.81 -5.14 13.24
C GLU A 190 -26.32 -3.88 13.94
N VAL A 191 -26.82 -2.92 13.16
CA VAL A 191 -27.39 -1.67 13.66
C VAL A 191 -28.87 -1.63 13.31
N PHE A 192 -29.70 -1.55 14.32
CA PHE A 192 -31.15 -1.43 14.15
C PHE A 192 -31.61 -0.03 14.52
N GLY A 193 -32.32 0.60 13.60
CA GLY A 193 -32.95 1.89 13.79
C GLY A 193 -34.29 1.80 14.48
N LYS A 194 -35.00 2.94 14.55
CA LYS A 194 -36.39 3.03 15.09
C LYS A 194 -37.30 2.09 14.29
N ASN A 195 -38.12 1.31 14.98
CA ASN A 195 -38.99 0.29 14.42
C ASN A 195 -38.31 -0.99 13.88
N GLY A 196 -37.16 -1.32 14.38
CA GLY A 196 -36.46 -2.56 14.02
C GLY A 196 -35.87 -2.62 12.59
N ARG A 197 -35.77 -1.49 11.89
CA ARG A 197 -35.14 -1.42 10.55
C ARG A 197 -33.68 -1.68 10.64
N SER A 198 -33.18 -2.66 9.86
CA SER A 198 -31.75 -2.94 9.75
C SER A 198 -31.08 -1.91 8.84
N LEU A 199 -30.07 -1.20 9.36
CA LEU A 199 -29.26 -0.27 8.57
C LEU A 199 -28.48 -0.98 7.46
N GLN A 200 -28.10 -2.24 7.69
CA GLN A 200 -27.40 -3.03 6.72
C GLN A 200 -28.28 -3.42 5.52
N GLU A 201 -29.57 -3.68 5.76
CA GLU A 201 -30.55 -3.93 4.69
C GLU A 201 -30.79 -2.68 3.87
N GLU A 202 -30.94 -1.52 4.51
CA GLU A 202 -31.09 -0.23 3.81
C GLU A 202 -29.88 0.14 2.95
N TRP A 203 -28.68 -0.15 3.43
CA TRP A 203 -27.43 0.14 2.69
C TRP A 203 -27.04 -0.90 1.65
N ASN A 204 -27.67 -2.07 1.64
CA ASN A 204 -27.47 -3.09 0.60
C ASN A 204 -28.30 -2.81 -0.69
N THR A 205 -28.98 -1.67 -0.78
CA THR A 205 -29.65 -1.24 -2.00
C THR A 205 -28.64 -0.83 -3.07
N GLU A 206 -29.07 -0.73 -4.32
CA GLU A 206 -28.22 -0.36 -5.48
C GLU A 206 -27.51 1.00 -5.30
N ASN A 207 -28.05 1.87 -4.45
CA ASN A 207 -27.49 3.20 -4.15
C ASN A 207 -26.35 3.17 -3.11
N GLY A 208 -26.07 2.02 -2.48
CA GLY A 208 -25.05 1.90 -1.45
C GLY A 208 -25.40 2.60 -0.14
N ALA A 209 -24.38 2.85 0.70
CA ALA A 209 -24.56 3.55 1.96
C ALA A 209 -24.92 5.02 1.71
N GLU A 210 -26.13 5.41 2.03
CA GLU A 210 -26.55 6.82 2.05
C GLU A 210 -25.93 7.50 3.27
N GLY A 211 -25.42 8.73 3.07
CA GLY A 211 -24.79 9.48 4.15
C GLY A 211 -25.77 9.81 5.27
N PHE A 212 -25.29 9.89 6.49
CA PHE A 212 -26.05 10.44 7.62
C PHE A 212 -26.13 11.97 7.44
N TYR A 213 -27.33 12.46 7.20
CA TYR A 213 -27.67 13.89 7.26
C TYR A 213 -28.86 14.08 8.18
#